data_e2f086c20444a27609896f73ac6e9f89
#
_entry.id   e2f086c20444a27609896f73ac6e9f89
#
_cell.length_a   1.000
_cell.length_b   1.000
_cell.length_c   1.000
_cell.angle_alpha   90.00
_cell.angle_beta   90.00
_cell.angle_gamma   90.00
#
_symmetry.space_group_name_H-M   'P 1'
#
loop_
_entity.id
_entity.type
_entity.pdbx_description
1 polymer ?
#
loop_
_entity_poly.entity_id
_entity_poly.type
_entity_poly.pdbx_seq_one_letter_code
_entity_poly.pdbx_strand_id
1 'polypeptide(L)'
;GTGVWGETTGTTQDSVGVYGSAPGSAWAGYFQGHLGTSGTLVKAAGSFRIDHPLDPLNKYLSHSFVESPDMMNLYSGTVTLDGEGNAIVQLPEWFEALNRDFRYQLTCIGESAPVYIAREIVNNRFAIAGGHGSMKVSWQVIGTRRDPYAIANPIPIESWKGTRERGRLLHPEAYGQTKSANNLTERERRSQNVHRTR
;
A
#
# COMPACT_ATOMS: atom_id res chain seq x y z
N GLY A 1 12.80 -22.19 15.22
CA GLY A 1 12.30 -22.15 16.59
C GLY A 1 11.36 -20.96 16.81
N THR A 2 10.58 -20.98 17.90
CA THR A 2 9.70 -19.88 18.29
C THR A 2 10.35 -19.17 19.48
N GLY A 3 10.67 -17.89 19.33
CA GLY A 3 11.31 -17.10 20.40
C GLY A 3 10.32 -16.67 21.49
N VAL A 4 9.11 -16.23 21.09
CA VAL A 4 8.02 -15.84 21.99
C VAL A 4 6.73 -16.48 21.51
N TRP A 5 5.97 -17.03 22.45
CA TRP A 5 4.64 -17.56 22.23
C TRP A 5 3.67 -16.91 23.22
N GLY A 6 2.64 -16.26 22.72
CA GLY A 6 1.54 -15.72 23.50
C GLY A 6 0.22 -16.28 22.98
N GLU A 7 -0.60 -16.83 23.86
CA GLU A 7 -1.89 -17.43 23.53
C GLU A 7 -2.93 -17.05 24.58
N THR A 8 -4.17 -16.84 24.15
CA THR A 8 -5.32 -16.70 25.02
C THR A 8 -6.40 -17.69 24.60
N THR A 9 -7.10 -18.26 25.55
CA THR A 9 -8.28 -19.08 25.33
C THR A 9 -9.58 -18.27 25.39
N GLY A 10 -9.48 -16.97 25.70
CA GLY A 10 -10.61 -16.06 25.71
C GLY A 10 -11.17 -15.85 24.30
N THR A 11 -12.49 -15.69 24.21
CA THR A 11 -13.23 -15.52 22.95
C THR A 11 -13.84 -14.15 22.78
N THR A 12 -13.62 -13.24 23.72
CA THR A 12 -14.10 -11.85 23.66
C THR A 12 -13.08 -10.95 22.97
N GLN A 13 -13.51 -9.77 22.51
CA GLN A 13 -12.62 -8.79 21.89
C GLN A 13 -11.50 -8.28 22.80
N ASP A 14 -11.69 -8.37 24.12
CA ASP A 14 -10.71 -7.97 25.13
C ASP A 14 -9.66 -9.06 25.43
N SER A 15 -9.77 -10.21 24.78
CA SER A 15 -8.85 -11.34 24.98
C SER A 15 -7.60 -11.14 24.14
N VAL A 16 -6.45 -10.95 24.77
CA VAL A 16 -5.17 -10.61 24.13
C VAL A 16 -4.11 -11.66 24.44
N GLY A 17 -3.51 -12.24 23.39
CA GLY A 17 -2.41 -13.22 23.54
C GLY A 17 -1.06 -12.55 23.82
N VAL A 18 -0.79 -11.38 23.21
CA VAL A 18 0.41 -10.57 23.46
C VAL A 18 0.03 -9.11 23.47
N TYR A 19 0.36 -8.43 24.55
CA TYR A 19 0.15 -6.99 24.72
C TYR A 19 1.47 -6.25 24.88
N GLY A 20 1.69 -5.22 24.07
CA GLY A 20 2.83 -4.31 24.16
C GLY A 20 2.33 -2.88 24.29
N SER A 21 2.94 -2.11 25.18
CA SER A 21 2.61 -0.70 25.39
C SER A 21 3.86 0.16 25.51
N ALA A 22 3.81 1.35 24.94
CA ALA A 22 4.87 2.35 25.08
C ALA A 22 4.27 3.76 25.08
N PRO A 23 4.79 4.70 25.88
CA PRO A 23 4.31 6.07 25.94
C PRO A 23 4.77 6.92 24.76
N GLY A 24 3.96 7.91 24.37
CA GLY A 24 4.31 8.92 23.39
C GLY A 24 4.68 8.34 22.01
N SER A 25 5.86 8.69 21.50
CA SER A 25 6.38 8.24 20.20
C SER A 25 7.24 6.97 20.28
N ALA A 26 7.33 6.33 21.44
CA ALA A 26 8.12 5.12 21.63
C ALA A 26 7.46 3.90 20.96
N TRP A 27 8.28 2.91 20.61
CA TRP A 27 7.80 1.68 19.97
C TRP A 27 7.31 0.67 21.02
N ALA A 28 6.06 0.24 20.93
CA ALA A 28 5.54 -0.86 21.74
C ALA A 28 5.99 -2.25 21.24
N GLY A 29 6.51 -2.32 20.05
CA GLY A 29 7.12 -3.51 19.44
C GLY A 29 7.92 -3.12 18.21
N TYR A 30 9.02 -3.81 17.95
CA TYR A 30 9.82 -3.67 16.73
C TYR A 30 10.11 -5.05 16.16
N PHE A 31 9.81 -5.24 14.88
CA PHE A 31 9.98 -6.52 14.18
C PHE A 31 10.93 -6.31 12.99
N GLN A 32 12.05 -7.00 13.01
CA GLN A 32 12.99 -7.03 11.90
C GLN A 32 12.71 -8.26 11.04
N GLY A 33 12.24 -8.04 9.81
CA GLY A 33 11.81 -9.10 8.90
C GLY A 33 10.31 -9.00 8.55
N HIS A 34 9.73 -10.11 8.11
CA HIS A 34 8.33 -10.14 7.73
C HIS A 34 7.41 -10.29 8.95
N LEU A 35 6.34 -9.50 9.00
CA LEU A 35 5.24 -9.67 9.95
C LEU A 35 4.04 -10.26 9.22
N GLY A 36 3.61 -11.46 9.62
CA GLY A 36 2.45 -12.14 9.07
C GLY A 36 1.28 -12.16 10.06
N THR A 37 0.07 -11.90 9.59
CA THR A 37 -1.19 -12.09 10.32
C THR A 37 -2.09 -13.03 9.53
N SER A 38 -2.80 -13.94 10.21
CA SER A 38 -3.79 -14.83 9.57
C SER A 38 -5.21 -14.27 9.61
N GLY A 39 -5.41 -13.17 10.31
CA GLY A 39 -6.68 -12.47 10.47
C GLY A 39 -6.57 -11.00 10.07
N THR A 40 -7.50 -10.20 10.55
CA THR A 40 -7.54 -8.77 10.27
C THR A 40 -6.44 -8.02 11.04
N LEU A 41 -5.69 -7.16 10.37
CA LEU A 41 -4.81 -6.17 10.99
C LEU A 41 -5.56 -4.87 11.18
N VAL A 42 -5.91 -4.54 12.42
CA VAL A 42 -6.56 -3.27 12.79
C VAL A 42 -5.50 -2.28 13.25
N LYS A 43 -5.51 -1.07 12.68
CA LYS A 43 -4.55 0.00 12.98
C LYS A 43 -5.18 1.36 12.74
N ALA A 44 -4.79 2.37 13.49
CA ALA A 44 -5.25 3.75 13.30
C ALA A 44 -4.69 4.38 12.02
N ALA A 45 -3.45 4.03 11.64
CA ALA A 45 -2.77 4.51 10.43
C ALA A 45 -1.76 3.49 9.92
N GLY A 46 -1.37 3.61 8.66
CA GLY A 46 -0.31 2.80 8.07
C GLY A 46 0.47 3.57 7.02
N SER A 47 1.78 3.44 7.05
CA SER A 47 2.65 4.04 6.05
C SER A 47 3.85 3.12 5.77
N PHE A 48 4.37 3.17 4.55
CA PHE A 48 5.73 2.76 4.30
C PHE A 48 6.69 3.94 4.55
N ARG A 49 7.93 3.64 4.88
CA ARG A 49 9.00 4.62 5.00
C ARG A 49 10.23 4.10 4.27
N ILE A 50 10.79 4.92 3.41
CA ILE A 50 11.96 4.62 2.58
C ILE A 50 12.96 5.76 2.67
N ASP A 51 14.19 5.53 2.23
CA ASP A 51 15.14 6.61 1.98
C ASP A 51 14.61 7.54 0.88
N HIS A 52 14.78 8.84 1.07
CA HIS A 52 14.22 9.84 0.16
C HIS A 52 14.89 9.75 -1.21
N PRO A 53 14.14 9.65 -2.34
CA PRO A 53 14.72 9.36 -3.66
C PRO A 53 15.68 10.43 -4.20
N LEU A 54 15.62 11.67 -3.69
CA LEU A 54 16.53 12.76 -4.05
C LEU A 54 17.58 13.06 -2.98
N ASP A 55 17.43 12.52 -1.76
CA ASP A 55 18.37 12.76 -0.64
C ASP A 55 18.38 11.58 0.33
N PRO A 56 18.86 10.40 -0.13
CA PRO A 56 18.72 9.16 0.63
C PRO A 56 19.58 9.09 1.89
N LEU A 57 20.62 9.91 1.99
CA LEU A 57 21.51 9.91 3.15
C LEU A 57 20.97 10.75 4.32
N ASN A 58 20.07 11.70 4.06
CA ASN A 58 19.66 12.67 5.08
C ASN A 58 18.16 12.66 5.36
N LYS A 59 17.33 12.11 4.47
CA LYS A 59 15.88 12.23 4.57
C LYS A 59 15.17 10.88 4.37
N TYR A 60 14.04 10.75 5.06
CA TYR A 60 13.06 9.72 4.78
C TYR A 60 11.89 10.29 3.97
N LEU A 61 11.27 9.43 3.18
CA LEU A 61 9.99 9.69 2.54
C LEU A 61 8.98 8.65 3.03
N SER A 62 7.79 9.12 3.43
CA SER A 62 6.72 8.26 3.91
C SER A 62 5.42 8.54 3.16
N HIS A 63 4.71 7.49 2.77
CA HIS A 63 3.36 7.55 2.22
C HIS A 63 2.48 6.52 2.90
N SER A 64 1.17 6.77 2.93
CA SER A 64 0.19 5.71 3.14
C SER A 64 0.29 4.71 2.00
N PHE A 65 0.06 3.42 2.27
CA PHE A 65 0.07 2.42 1.22
C PHE A 65 -1.31 2.21 0.62
N VAL A 66 -1.33 1.88 -0.66
CA VAL A 66 -2.51 1.45 -1.42
C VAL A 66 -2.41 -0.06 -1.60
N GLU A 67 -3.47 -0.79 -1.23
CA GLU A 67 -3.53 -2.24 -1.46
C GLU A 67 -3.87 -2.49 -2.93
N SER A 68 -2.91 -2.97 -3.67
CA SER A 68 -3.03 -3.29 -5.08
C SER A 68 -1.97 -4.31 -5.50
N PRO A 69 -2.13 -4.99 -6.66
CA PRO A 69 -1.11 -5.90 -7.18
C PRO A 69 0.24 -5.22 -7.40
N ASP A 70 0.24 -3.96 -7.82
CA ASP A 70 1.44 -3.14 -7.95
C ASP A 70 1.64 -2.27 -6.71
N MET A 71 2.87 -1.93 -6.37
CA MET A 71 3.14 -0.93 -5.34
C MET A 71 2.79 0.47 -5.89
N MET A 72 1.56 0.93 -5.68
CA MET A 72 1.07 2.19 -6.21
C MET A 72 1.11 3.31 -5.18
N ASN A 73 1.29 4.54 -5.69
CA ASN A 73 1.03 5.79 -4.97
C ASN A 73 -0.11 6.53 -5.66
N LEU A 74 -0.96 7.18 -4.86
CA LEU A 74 -2.09 7.97 -5.32
C LEU A 74 -1.93 9.42 -4.87
N TYR A 75 -2.10 10.34 -5.81
CA TYR A 75 -2.06 11.79 -5.59
C TYR A 75 -3.33 12.41 -6.14
N SER A 76 -3.88 13.39 -5.45
CA SER A 76 -5.10 14.06 -5.89
C SER A 76 -5.11 15.51 -5.46
N GLY A 77 -5.93 16.30 -6.13
CA GLY A 77 -6.13 17.69 -5.80
C GLY A 77 -7.22 18.31 -6.66
N THR A 78 -7.40 19.61 -6.49
CA THR A 78 -8.30 20.41 -7.30
C THR A 78 -7.53 21.59 -7.87
N VAL A 79 -7.78 21.92 -9.13
CA VAL A 79 -7.22 23.10 -9.79
C VAL A 79 -8.34 23.94 -10.39
N THR A 80 -8.16 25.25 -10.40
CA THR A 80 -9.02 26.18 -11.14
C THR A 80 -8.36 26.49 -12.48
N LEU A 81 -9.11 26.34 -13.56
CA LEU A 81 -8.65 26.61 -14.91
C LEU A 81 -8.51 28.15 -15.14
N ASP A 82 -7.55 28.52 -15.94
CA ASP A 82 -7.33 29.90 -16.37
C ASP A 82 -8.43 30.40 -17.33
N GLY A 83 -8.33 31.65 -17.80
CA GLY A 83 -9.32 32.25 -18.71
C GLY A 83 -9.45 31.53 -20.06
N GLU A 84 -8.48 30.73 -20.44
CA GLU A 84 -8.47 29.94 -21.67
C GLU A 84 -8.95 28.48 -21.45
N GLY A 85 -9.32 28.12 -20.20
CA GLY A 85 -9.78 26.79 -19.84
C GLY A 85 -8.65 25.77 -19.66
N ASN A 86 -7.45 26.21 -19.30
CA ASN A 86 -6.28 25.40 -19.09
C ASN A 86 -5.77 25.48 -17.64
N ALA A 87 -4.98 24.51 -17.23
CA ALA A 87 -4.21 24.57 -15.99
C ALA A 87 -2.92 23.75 -16.08
N ILE A 88 -1.92 24.17 -15.31
CA ILE A 88 -0.73 23.38 -15.02
C ILE A 88 -0.80 22.95 -13.58
N VAL A 89 -0.71 21.64 -13.34
CA VAL A 89 -0.61 21.04 -12.01
C VAL A 89 0.84 20.73 -11.70
N GLN A 90 1.35 21.29 -10.62
CA GLN A 90 2.68 21.02 -10.10
C GLN A 90 2.59 19.92 -9.04
N LEU A 91 3.39 18.89 -9.20
CA LEU A 91 3.58 17.79 -8.27
C LEU A 91 4.86 18.00 -7.44
N PRO A 92 5.04 17.27 -6.33
CA PRO A 92 6.28 17.36 -5.55
C PRO A 92 7.53 17.09 -6.39
N GLU A 93 8.64 17.72 -6.06
CA GLU A 93 9.91 17.60 -6.80
C GLU A 93 10.43 16.15 -6.92
N TRP A 94 10.14 15.33 -5.92
CA TRP A 94 10.52 13.91 -5.88
C TRP A 94 9.55 12.97 -6.60
N PHE A 95 8.46 13.50 -7.19
CA PHE A 95 7.36 12.68 -7.72
C PHE A 95 7.84 11.72 -8.81
N GLU A 96 8.52 12.21 -9.86
CA GLU A 96 9.03 11.35 -10.94
C GLU A 96 10.21 10.48 -10.51
N ALA A 97 10.96 10.86 -9.47
CA ALA A 97 12.00 10.01 -8.91
C ALA A 97 11.42 8.79 -8.17
N LEU A 98 10.22 8.94 -7.61
CA LEU A 98 9.53 7.87 -6.87
C LEU A 98 8.60 7.03 -7.74
N ASN A 99 8.04 7.60 -8.82
CA ASN A 99 6.94 7.00 -9.57
C ASN A 99 7.22 6.89 -11.08
N ARG A 100 6.53 5.95 -11.72
CA ARG A 100 6.46 5.72 -13.17
C ARG A 100 5.06 5.25 -13.57
N ASP A 101 4.80 5.08 -14.86
CA ASP A 101 3.58 4.49 -15.42
C ASP A 101 2.31 5.24 -14.94
N PHE A 102 2.27 6.54 -15.22
CA PHE A 102 1.23 7.44 -14.72
C PHE A 102 -0.13 7.17 -15.34
N ARG A 103 -1.18 7.20 -14.51
CA ARG A 103 -2.59 7.14 -14.90
C ARG A 103 -3.31 8.34 -14.32
N TYR A 104 -4.20 8.93 -15.11
CA TYR A 104 -4.87 10.18 -14.78
C TYR A 104 -6.38 9.98 -14.73
N GLN A 105 -7.03 10.68 -13.81
CA GLN A 105 -8.47 10.84 -13.77
C GLN A 105 -8.78 12.31 -13.57
N LEU A 106 -9.74 12.84 -14.36
CA LEU A 106 -10.21 14.21 -14.28
C LEU A 106 -11.72 14.22 -14.07
N THR A 107 -12.20 15.08 -13.19
CA THR A 107 -13.62 15.26 -12.92
C THR A 107 -13.93 16.75 -12.88
N CYS A 108 -14.82 17.19 -13.75
CA CYS A 108 -15.34 18.57 -13.75
C CYS A 108 -16.18 18.84 -12.50
N ILE A 109 -16.08 20.03 -11.94
CA ILE A 109 -16.86 20.46 -10.76
C ILE A 109 -17.72 21.67 -11.14
N GLY A 110 -19.04 21.53 -10.96
CA GLY A 110 -20.02 22.59 -11.21
C GLY A 110 -20.67 22.54 -12.60
N GLU A 111 -19.90 22.30 -13.63
CA GLU A 111 -20.35 22.20 -15.02
C GLU A 111 -19.61 21.10 -15.78
N SER A 112 -20.09 20.69 -16.93
CA SER A 112 -19.43 19.67 -17.76
C SER A 112 -18.62 20.33 -18.88
N ALA A 113 -17.41 19.79 -19.13
CA ALA A 113 -16.57 20.17 -20.26
C ALA A 113 -15.72 18.98 -20.71
N PRO A 114 -15.22 18.95 -21.95
CA PRO A 114 -14.37 17.88 -22.46
C PRO A 114 -12.91 18.05 -21.97
N VAL A 115 -12.71 18.13 -20.66
CA VAL A 115 -11.37 18.28 -20.08
C VAL A 115 -10.52 17.03 -20.37
N TYR A 116 -9.26 17.26 -20.68
CA TYR A 116 -8.30 16.19 -20.98
C TYR A 116 -6.89 16.54 -20.50
N ILE A 117 -6.03 15.53 -20.44
CA ILE A 117 -4.59 15.73 -20.17
C ILE A 117 -3.92 16.25 -21.46
N ALA A 118 -3.67 17.56 -21.51
CA ALA A 118 -3.03 18.20 -22.65
C ALA A 118 -1.51 17.93 -22.73
N ARG A 119 -0.89 17.66 -21.59
CA ARG A 119 0.50 17.22 -21.49
C ARG A 119 0.65 16.27 -20.32
N GLU A 120 1.24 15.11 -20.56
CA GLU A 120 1.59 14.15 -19.53
C GLU A 120 2.68 14.70 -18.60
N ILE A 121 2.94 14.00 -17.50
CA ILE A 121 3.93 14.42 -16.51
C ILE A 121 5.32 14.45 -17.12
N VAL A 122 5.92 15.63 -17.08
CA VAL A 122 7.31 15.91 -17.39
C VAL A 122 7.80 17.00 -16.44
N ASN A 123 8.95 16.79 -15.81
CA ASN A 123 9.50 17.69 -14.78
C ASN A 123 8.52 17.92 -13.64
N ASN A 124 7.91 16.85 -13.16
CA ASN A 124 6.95 16.83 -12.04
C ASN A 124 5.72 17.75 -12.26
N ARG A 125 5.26 17.93 -13.47
CA ARG A 125 4.05 18.72 -13.79
C ARG A 125 3.32 18.17 -15.01
N PHE A 126 2.01 18.34 -15.03
CA PHE A 126 1.17 17.99 -16.17
C PHE A 126 0.22 19.15 -16.49
N ALA A 127 -0.38 19.12 -17.67
CA ALA A 127 -1.31 20.15 -18.11
C ALA A 127 -2.68 19.55 -18.39
N ILE A 128 -3.71 20.29 -17.98
CA ILE A 128 -5.12 20.04 -18.25
C ILE A 128 -5.59 21.11 -19.23
N ALA A 129 -6.45 20.75 -20.19
CA ALA A 129 -7.09 21.66 -21.13
C ALA A 129 -8.51 21.21 -21.44
N GLY A 130 -9.25 22.03 -22.23
CA GLY A 130 -10.58 21.70 -22.73
C GLY A 130 -11.73 22.10 -21.81
N GLY A 131 -11.44 22.85 -20.75
CA GLY A 131 -12.48 23.41 -19.88
C GLY A 131 -12.88 24.84 -20.23
N HIS A 132 -13.59 25.49 -19.31
CA HIS A 132 -13.97 26.89 -19.36
C HIS A 132 -13.18 27.68 -18.32
N GLY A 133 -13.08 28.99 -18.54
CA GLY A 133 -12.40 29.89 -17.61
C GLY A 133 -13.02 29.85 -16.22
N SER A 134 -12.17 29.80 -15.19
CA SER A 134 -12.54 29.72 -13.78
C SER A 134 -13.23 28.41 -13.35
N MET A 135 -13.39 27.43 -14.25
CA MET A 135 -13.92 26.12 -13.93
C MET A 135 -12.97 25.35 -12.99
N LYS A 136 -13.53 24.59 -12.06
CA LYS A 136 -12.76 23.71 -11.19
C LYS A 136 -12.70 22.30 -11.74
N VAL A 137 -11.52 21.69 -11.68
CA VAL A 137 -11.30 20.29 -12.06
C VAL A 137 -10.64 19.57 -10.89
N SER A 138 -11.29 18.52 -10.41
CA SER A 138 -10.65 17.54 -9.54
C SER A 138 -9.78 16.62 -10.38
N TRP A 139 -8.57 16.39 -9.94
CA TRP A 139 -7.64 15.50 -10.62
C TRP A 139 -7.11 14.43 -9.67
N GLN A 140 -6.81 13.26 -10.22
CA GLN A 140 -6.09 12.18 -9.56
C GLN A 140 -5.01 11.65 -10.48
N VAL A 141 -3.85 11.39 -9.92
CA VAL A 141 -2.74 10.71 -10.60
C VAL A 141 -2.34 9.50 -9.77
N ILE A 142 -2.24 8.35 -10.43
CA ILE A 142 -1.68 7.13 -9.87
C ILE A 142 -0.35 6.87 -10.55
N GLY A 143 0.67 6.52 -9.77
CA GLY A 143 1.96 6.09 -10.27
C GLY A 143 2.40 4.78 -9.61
N THR A 144 3.07 3.93 -10.35
CA THR A 144 3.73 2.73 -9.82
C THR A 144 5.09 3.14 -9.24
N ARG A 145 5.41 2.65 -8.05
CA ARG A 145 6.70 2.93 -7.40
C ARG A 145 7.88 2.43 -8.22
N ARG A 146 8.94 3.24 -8.28
CA ARG A 146 10.20 2.92 -8.95
C ARG A 146 11.44 3.17 -8.10
N ASP A 147 11.24 3.40 -6.80
CA ASP A 147 12.37 3.55 -5.88
C ASP A 147 13.19 2.25 -5.77
N PRO A 148 14.46 2.32 -5.37
CA PRO A 148 15.35 1.15 -5.32
C PRO A 148 14.80 0.01 -4.45
N TYR A 149 14.10 0.33 -3.36
CA TYR A 149 13.50 -0.69 -2.50
C TYR A 149 12.37 -1.44 -3.23
N ALA A 150 11.45 -0.72 -3.87
CA ALA A 150 10.33 -1.33 -4.61
C ALA A 150 10.80 -2.18 -5.79
N ILE A 151 11.86 -1.74 -6.49
CA ILE A 151 12.48 -2.50 -7.60
C ILE A 151 13.13 -3.79 -7.08
N ALA A 152 13.84 -3.72 -5.95
CA ALA A 152 14.53 -4.88 -5.37
C ALA A 152 13.61 -5.86 -4.66
N ASN A 153 12.41 -5.42 -4.24
CA ASN A 153 11.46 -6.20 -3.46
C ASN A 153 10.05 -6.16 -4.07
N PRO A 154 9.86 -6.69 -5.30
CA PRO A 154 8.54 -6.73 -5.92
C PRO A 154 7.57 -7.60 -5.09
N ILE A 155 6.30 -7.21 -5.04
CA ILE A 155 5.27 -8.03 -4.40
C ILE A 155 4.97 -9.23 -5.29
N PRO A 156 5.14 -10.47 -4.82
CA PRO A 156 4.71 -11.65 -5.57
C PRO A 156 3.18 -11.73 -5.52
N ILE A 157 2.51 -11.35 -6.62
CA ILE A 157 1.04 -11.37 -6.74
C ILE A 157 0.52 -12.81 -6.63
N GLU A 158 1.21 -13.75 -7.26
CA GLU A 158 0.91 -15.16 -7.20
C GLU A 158 2.14 -15.96 -6.78
N SER A 159 1.95 -16.95 -5.96
CA SER A 159 3.01 -17.87 -5.57
C SER A 159 2.45 -19.28 -5.41
N TRP A 160 3.26 -20.28 -5.76
CA TRP A 160 2.90 -21.66 -5.49
C TRP A 160 2.90 -21.92 -3.99
N LYS A 161 1.85 -22.57 -3.50
CA LYS A 161 1.84 -23.09 -2.14
C LYS A 161 3.04 -24.02 -1.91
N GLY A 162 3.63 -23.95 -0.74
CA GLY A 162 4.66 -24.90 -0.32
C GLY A 162 4.16 -26.35 -0.40
N THR A 163 5.07 -27.29 -0.55
CA THR A 163 4.71 -28.72 -0.75
C THR A 163 3.72 -29.24 0.31
N ARG A 164 3.84 -28.77 1.56
CA ARG A 164 2.96 -29.17 2.67
C ARG A 164 1.61 -28.43 2.68
N GLU A 165 1.48 -27.36 1.92
CA GLU A 165 0.27 -26.51 1.84
C GLU A 165 -0.58 -26.84 0.62
N ARG A 166 -0.01 -27.52 -0.37
CA ARG A 166 -0.74 -27.92 -1.58
C ARG A 166 -1.90 -28.85 -1.21
N GLY A 167 -3.04 -28.64 -1.85
CA GLY A 167 -4.28 -29.35 -1.55
C GLY A 167 -5.01 -28.90 -0.28
N ARG A 168 -4.48 -27.89 0.43
CA ARG A 168 -5.07 -27.37 1.67
C ARG A 168 -5.52 -25.91 1.49
N LEU A 169 -6.57 -25.52 2.18
CA LEU A 169 -7.11 -24.17 2.16
C LEU A 169 -6.60 -23.37 3.35
N LEU A 170 -6.31 -22.10 3.13
CA LEU A 170 -5.96 -21.15 4.21
C LEU A 170 -7.17 -20.85 5.09
N HIS A 171 -8.33 -20.69 4.46
CA HIS A 171 -9.64 -20.39 5.08
C HIS A 171 -10.70 -21.34 4.55
N PRO A 172 -10.74 -22.62 5.01
CA PRO A 172 -11.65 -23.64 4.47
C PRO A 172 -13.13 -23.25 4.62
N GLU A 173 -13.51 -22.60 5.70
CA GLU A 173 -14.85 -22.11 5.96
C GLU A 173 -15.37 -21.14 4.88
N ALA A 174 -14.50 -20.35 4.29
CA ALA A 174 -14.86 -19.46 3.17
C ALA A 174 -15.23 -20.22 1.88
N TYR A 175 -14.86 -21.49 1.81
CA TYR A 175 -15.17 -22.42 0.72
C TYR A 175 -16.23 -23.47 1.11
N GLY A 176 -16.97 -23.23 2.21
CA GLY A 176 -18.01 -24.15 2.69
C GLY A 176 -17.46 -25.47 3.25
N GLN A 177 -16.17 -25.52 3.61
CA GLN A 177 -15.53 -26.72 4.16
C GLN A 177 -15.34 -26.58 5.68
N THR A 178 -15.48 -27.69 6.39
CA THR A 178 -15.19 -27.74 7.81
C THR A 178 -13.67 -27.75 8.04
N LYS A 179 -13.21 -27.27 9.19
CA LYS A 179 -11.82 -27.42 9.64
C LYS A 179 -11.52 -28.90 9.88
N SER A 180 -11.16 -29.63 8.82
CA SER A 180 -10.77 -31.02 8.88
C SER A 180 -9.25 -31.16 9.08
N ALA A 181 -8.78 -32.39 9.39
CA ALA A 181 -7.37 -32.71 9.54
C ALA A 181 -6.51 -32.40 8.28
N ASN A 182 -7.15 -32.19 7.11
CA ASN A 182 -6.47 -31.81 5.87
C ASN A 182 -6.22 -30.29 5.76
N ASN A 183 -6.75 -29.49 6.68
CA ASN A 183 -6.50 -28.05 6.71
C ASN A 183 -5.23 -27.80 7.55
N LEU A 184 -4.44 -26.82 7.14
CA LEU A 184 -3.26 -26.42 7.91
C LEU A 184 -3.69 -26.02 9.32
N THR A 185 -3.28 -26.77 10.31
CA THR A 185 -3.43 -26.37 11.71
C THR A 185 -2.56 -25.13 11.96
N GLU A 186 -2.95 -24.29 12.89
CA GLU A 186 -2.19 -23.10 13.25
C GLU A 186 -0.74 -23.44 13.66
N ARG A 187 -0.54 -24.61 14.28
CA ARG A 187 0.78 -25.14 14.64
C ARG A 187 1.63 -25.51 13.41
N GLU A 188 1.02 -26.05 12.36
CA GLU A 188 1.69 -26.39 11.10
C GLU A 188 2.02 -25.15 10.26
N ARG A 189 1.15 -24.13 10.24
CA ARG A 189 1.43 -22.83 9.62
C ARG A 189 2.68 -22.17 10.21
N ARG A 190 2.92 -22.32 11.49
CA ARG A 190 4.05 -21.74 12.24
C ARG A 190 5.37 -22.48 12.00
N SER A 191 5.36 -23.80 11.90
CA SER A 191 6.58 -24.58 11.66
C SER A 191 7.18 -24.36 10.27
N GLN A 192 6.41 -23.82 9.32
CA GLN A 192 6.81 -23.66 7.92
C GLN A 192 7.53 -22.34 7.64
N ASN A 193 7.25 -21.29 8.39
CA ASN A 193 7.97 -20.01 8.25
C ASN A 193 9.42 -20.08 8.72
N VAL A 194 9.78 -21.09 9.49
CA VAL A 194 11.13 -21.28 10.05
C VAL A 194 12.10 -21.94 9.06
N HIS A 195 11.61 -22.63 8.03
CA HIS A 195 12.46 -23.40 7.11
C HIS A 195 12.75 -22.70 5.77
N ARG A 196 12.30 -21.46 5.56
CA ARG A 196 12.57 -20.66 4.35
C ARG A 196 13.84 -19.80 4.39
N THR A 197 14.58 -19.85 5.48
CA THR A 197 15.85 -19.11 5.66
C THR A 197 17.01 -20.07 5.90
N ARG A 198 17.32 -20.89 4.92
CA ARG A 198 18.65 -21.50 4.71
C ARG A 198 18.91 -21.64 3.22
#